data_5eed18e435cbdcdfefa66332f2ed4502
#
_entry.id   5eed18e435cbdcdfefa66332f2ed4502
#
_cell.length_a   1.000
_cell.length_b   1.000
_cell.length_c   1.000
_cell.angle_alpha   90.00
_cell.angle_beta   90.00
_cell.angle_gamma   90.00
#
_symmetry.space_group_name_H-M   'P 1'
#
loop_
_entity.id
_entity.type
_entity.pdbx_description
1 polymer ?
#
loop_
_entity_poly.entity_id
_entity_poly.type
_entity_poly.pdbx_seq_one_letter_code
_entity_poly.pdbx_strand_id
1 'polypeptide(L)'
;MMTDAWYDNESKVLDWSSYLISNVLDGTSNKYQDREMEYEKYPPRDYLMVLPGSNKVKTNICLNRMKFIHKKCAGNLYVKPHPITTHKIIGELKDLFGEDSVLPRNVDMYYYMQKARGVYTTHISESALYASLLGKKIEPFDVWNDIRYGSFYTINNYLFTNQHNIKNYVNKTFSSYKSGIINPNVDKNWKLKIDKYLAYMMKKRSIYQNWFIDSRVPKNKK
;
A
#
# COMPACT_ATOMS: atom_id res chain seq x y z
N MET A 1 8.26 -8.76 -10.15
CA MET A 1 8.16 -9.75 -9.04
C MET A 1 6.73 -10.13 -8.72
N MET A 2 5.84 -9.20 -8.35
CA MET A 2 4.44 -9.55 -8.01
C MET A 2 3.66 -10.14 -9.18
N THR A 3 3.90 -9.69 -10.41
CA THR A 3 3.32 -10.29 -11.62
C THR A 3 3.76 -11.75 -11.81
N ASP A 4 5.06 -12.02 -11.64
CA ASP A 4 5.60 -13.38 -11.75
C ASP A 4 5.05 -14.29 -10.62
N ALA A 5 4.78 -13.71 -9.45
CA ALA A 5 4.20 -14.43 -8.32
C ALA A 5 2.74 -14.84 -8.59
N TRP A 6 1.97 -13.98 -9.25
CA TRP A 6 0.58 -14.30 -9.63
C TRP A 6 0.49 -15.49 -10.59
N TYR A 7 1.45 -15.61 -11.52
CA TYR A 7 1.51 -16.71 -12.49
C TYR A 7 2.25 -17.96 -11.98
N ASP A 8 2.69 -17.94 -10.71
CA ASP A 8 3.34 -19.11 -10.11
C ASP A 8 2.29 -20.18 -9.75
N ASN A 9 2.40 -21.35 -10.38
CA ASN A 9 1.52 -22.49 -10.11
C ASN A 9 2.23 -23.60 -9.31
N GLU A 10 3.50 -23.40 -8.94
CA GLU A 10 4.30 -24.38 -8.19
C GLU A 10 4.14 -24.25 -6.69
N SER A 11 3.83 -23.05 -6.21
CA SER A 11 3.69 -22.78 -4.78
C SER A 11 2.32 -23.18 -4.25
N LYS A 12 2.29 -23.89 -3.12
CA LYS A 12 1.05 -24.17 -2.40
C LYS A 12 0.41 -22.86 -1.95
N VAL A 13 -0.86 -22.67 -2.25
CA VAL A 13 -1.61 -21.48 -1.83
C VAL A 13 -1.94 -21.57 -0.34
N LEU A 14 -1.55 -20.55 0.42
CA LEU A 14 -1.78 -20.40 1.87
C LEU A 14 -2.78 -19.24 2.12
N ASP A 15 -3.43 -19.25 3.26
CA ASP A 15 -4.41 -18.22 3.62
C ASP A 15 -3.74 -16.97 4.23
N TRP A 16 -3.04 -16.24 3.40
CA TRP A 16 -2.43 -14.96 3.74
C TRP A 16 -3.46 -13.87 4.06
N SER A 17 -4.60 -13.92 3.39
CA SER A 17 -5.62 -12.89 3.57
C SER A 17 -6.19 -12.89 4.99
N SER A 18 -6.52 -14.05 5.55
CA SER A 18 -6.99 -14.16 6.93
C SER A 18 -5.94 -13.74 7.93
N TYR A 19 -4.68 -14.12 7.71
CA TYR A 19 -3.57 -13.68 8.56
C TYR A 19 -3.40 -12.15 8.56
N LEU A 20 -3.44 -11.51 7.39
CA LEU A 20 -3.30 -10.05 7.29
C LEU A 20 -4.50 -9.32 7.92
N ILE A 21 -5.71 -9.85 7.74
CA ILE A 21 -6.92 -9.30 8.36
C ILE A 21 -6.83 -9.41 9.89
N SER A 22 -6.43 -10.55 10.44
CA SER A 22 -6.31 -10.69 11.89
C SER A 22 -5.31 -9.70 12.48
N ASN A 23 -4.15 -9.51 11.85
CA ASN A 23 -3.15 -8.54 12.29
C ASN A 23 -3.67 -7.08 12.30
N VAL A 24 -4.62 -6.74 11.42
CA VAL A 24 -5.28 -5.44 11.43
C VAL A 24 -6.27 -5.35 12.59
N LEU A 25 -7.07 -6.40 12.81
CA LEU A 25 -8.12 -6.41 13.82
C LEU A 25 -7.56 -6.45 15.24
N ASP A 26 -6.47 -7.19 15.48
CA ASP A 26 -5.80 -7.29 16.78
C ASP A 26 -4.78 -6.16 17.03
N GLY A 27 -4.56 -5.29 16.02
CA GLY A 27 -3.68 -4.13 16.09
C GLY A 27 -2.19 -4.45 16.01
N THR A 28 -1.78 -5.69 15.69
CA THR A 28 -0.36 -6.04 15.55
C THR A 28 0.29 -5.41 14.31
N SER A 29 -0.51 -4.96 13.34
CA SER A 29 -0.06 -4.20 12.17
C SER A 29 0.32 -2.73 12.50
N ASN A 30 0.06 -2.26 13.70
CA ASN A 30 0.30 -0.87 14.10
C ASN A 30 1.77 -0.60 14.44
N LYS A 31 2.56 -0.22 13.45
CA LYS A 31 4.02 0.00 13.60
C LYS A 31 4.39 1.32 14.28
N TYR A 32 3.55 2.36 14.20
CA TYR A 32 3.90 3.74 14.54
C TYR A 32 2.77 4.50 15.25
N GLN A 33 1.81 3.79 15.83
CA GLN A 33 0.55 4.40 16.23
C GLN A 33 0.37 4.31 17.72
N ASP A 34 -0.10 5.42 18.27
CA ASP A 34 -0.47 5.53 19.67
C ASP A 34 -1.88 4.97 19.84
N ARG A 35 -2.03 3.96 20.70
CA ARG A 35 -3.32 3.32 20.99
C ARG A 35 -4.15 4.06 22.02
N GLU A 36 -3.53 4.97 22.78
CA GLU A 36 -4.18 5.71 23.87
C GLU A 36 -4.89 6.98 23.40
N MET A 37 -5.18 7.08 22.10
CA MET A 37 -5.84 8.27 21.58
C MET A 37 -7.29 8.40 22.03
N GLU A 38 -7.65 9.62 22.36
CA GLU A 38 -9.03 10.05 22.59
C GLU A 38 -9.84 10.01 21.29
N TYR A 39 -10.36 8.82 20.92
CA TYR A 39 -11.19 8.65 19.71
C TYR A 39 -12.46 9.51 19.75
N GLU A 40 -12.93 9.91 20.93
CA GLU A 40 -14.05 10.81 21.15
C GLU A 40 -13.85 12.18 20.48
N LYS A 41 -12.61 12.68 20.45
CA LYS A 41 -12.26 13.95 19.80
C LYS A 41 -12.35 13.90 18.28
N TYR A 42 -12.16 12.70 17.71
CA TYR A 42 -12.18 12.48 16.25
C TYR A 42 -13.14 11.34 15.93
N PRO A 43 -14.46 11.54 15.99
CA PRO A 43 -15.43 10.49 15.71
C PRO A 43 -15.28 10.01 14.26
N PRO A 44 -15.48 8.72 13.99
CA PRO A 44 -15.31 8.16 12.64
C PRO A 44 -16.15 8.89 11.58
N ARG A 45 -15.59 9.03 10.37
CA ARG A 45 -16.26 9.56 9.18
C ARG A 45 -16.39 8.48 8.12
N ASP A 46 -17.30 8.70 7.14
CA ASP A 46 -17.56 7.72 6.07
C ASP A 46 -16.34 7.48 5.15
N TYR A 47 -15.45 8.46 5.04
CA TYR A 47 -14.30 8.37 4.13
C TYR A 47 -12.98 8.67 4.84
N LEU A 48 -11.95 7.95 4.40
CA LEU A 48 -10.58 8.13 4.89
C LEU A 48 -9.64 8.33 3.69
N MET A 49 -8.86 9.40 3.70
CA MET A 49 -7.78 9.62 2.73
C MET A 49 -6.44 9.40 3.43
N VAL A 50 -5.72 8.35 3.02
CA VAL A 50 -4.43 7.97 3.63
C VAL A 50 -3.29 8.48 2.79
N LEU A 51 -2.47 9.37 3.34
CA LEU A 51 -1.32 9.95 2.66
C LEU A 51 -0.08 9.07 2.76
N PRO A 52 0.75 9.03 1.70
CA PRO A 52 2.08 8.41 1.77
C PRO A 52 3.05 9.26 2.60
N GLY A 53 4.24 8.73 2.90
CA GLY A 53 5.30 9.48 3.62
C GLY A 53 5.72 10.76 2.89
N SER A 54 6.20 11.76 3.66
CA SER A 54 6.42 13.15 3.23
C SER A 54 7.21 13.35 1.95
N ASN A 55 8.25 12.57 1.74
CA ASN A 55 9.11 12.72 0.56
C ASN A 55 8.38 12.37 -0.74
N LYS A 56 7.31 11.57 -0.66
CA LYS A 56 6.48 11.15 -1.79
C LYS A 56 5.25 12.04 -1.96
N VAL A 57 4.83 12.75 -0.91
CA VAL A 57 3.71 13.70 -0.94
C VAL A 57 3.96 14.80 -1.97
N LYS A 58 5.18 15.34 -2.02
CA LYS A 58 5.53 16.45 -2.92
C LYS A 58 5.58 16.08 -4.40
N THR A 59 5.90 14.83 -4.71
CA THR A 59 6.16 14.40 -6.09
C THR A 59 4.98 13.70 -6.76
N ASN A 60 4.07 13.11 -6.00
CA ASN A 60 3.07 12.19 -6.53
C ASN A 60 1.63 12.54 -6.16
N ILE A 61 1.41 13.58 -5.36
CA ILE A 61 0.08 13.98 -4.94
C ILE A 61 -0.50 15.02 -5.88
N CYS A 62 -1.65 14.73 -6.43
CA CYS A 62 -2.46 15.70 -7.13
C CYS A 62 -3.35 16.46 -6.14
N LEU A 63 -2.89 17.61 -5.64
CA LEU A 63 -3.65 18.44 -4.69
C LEU A 63 -5.05 18.80 -5.21
N ASN A 64 -5.18 19.06 -6.51
CA ASN A 64 -6.48 19.38 -7.11
C ASN A 64 -7.44 18.18 -6.99
N ARG A 65 -6.96 16.97 -7.17
CA ARG A 65 -7.76 15.76 -6.99
C ARG A 65 -8.14 15.55 -5.53
N MET A 66 -7.23 15.78 -4.59
CA MET A 66 -7.53 15.72 -3.16
C MET A 66 -8.62 16.72 -2.77
N LYS A 67 -8.51 17.98 -3.22
CA LYS A 67 -9.52 19.03 -2.99
C LYS A 67 -10.88 18.63 -3.59
N PHE A 68 -10.87 18.08 -4.80
CA PHE A 68 -12.09 17.58 -5.45
C PHE A 68 -12.75 16.46 -4.62
N ILE A 69 -11.97 15.48 -4.17
CA ILE A 69 -12.46 14.37 -3.32
C ILE A 69 -13.03 14.92 -2.00
N HIS A 70 -12.29 15.80 -1.34
CA HIS A 70 -12.74 16.42 -0.07
C HIS A 70 -14.08 17.15 -0.25
N LYS A 71 -14.20 17.94 -1.30
CA LYS A 71 -15.48 18.63 -1.64
C LYS A 71 -16.60 17.62 -1.94
N LYS A 72 -16.32 16.55 -2.71
CA LYS A 72 -17.28 15.49 -3.04
C LYS A 72 -17.81 14.78 -1.78
N CYS A 73 -16.97 14.61 -0.78
CA CYS A 73 -17.35 13.97 0.48
C CYS A 73 -18.06 14.90 1.47
N ALA A 74 -18.30 16.18 1.10
CA ALA A 74 -19.06 17.15 1.89
C ALA A 74 -18.64 17.21 3.37
N GLY A 75 -17.35 17.22 3.67
CA GLY A 75 -16.80 17.25 5.03
C GLY A 75 -16.80 15.91 5.77
N ASN A 76 -17.37 14.86 5.20
CA ASN A 76 -17.42 13.51 5.80
C ASN A 76 -16.16 12.68 5.41
N LEU A 77 -15.00 13.33 5.38
CA LEU A 77 -13.71 12.76 5.03
C LEU A 77 -12.66 13.16 6.06
N TYR A 78 -11.86 12.20 6.51
CA TYR A 78 -10.59 12.50 7.18
C TYR A 78 -9.41 12.36 6.22
N VAL A 79 -8.47 13.30 6.36
CA VAL A 79 -7.13 13.21 5.78
C VAL A 79 -6.19 12.70 6.86
N LYS A 80 -5.61 11.51 6.67
CA LYS A 80 -4.67 10.87 7.60
C LYS A 80 -3.24 11.02 7.11
N PRO A 81 -2.44 11.91 7.71
CA PRO A 81 -1.02 12.02 7.40
C PRO A 81 -0.26 10.74 7.78
N HIS A 82 0.82 10.47 7.08
CA HIS A 82 1.74 9.39 7.45
C HIS A 82 2.45 9.73 8.79
N PRO A 83 2.80 8.76 9.64
CA PRO A 83 3.48 9.02 10.91
C PRO A 83 4.75 9.87 10.81
N ILE A 84 5.48 9.78 9.69
CA ILE A 84 6.70 10.58 9.45
C ILE A 84 6.42 11.91 8.71
N THR A 85 5.16 12.30 8.52
CA THR A 85 4.82 13.59 7.90
C THR A 85 5.29 14.75 8.80
N THR A 86 5.98 15.73 8.21
CA THR A 86 6.50 16.87 8.95
C THR A 86 5.39 17.81 9.42
N HIS A 87 5.62 18.53 10.53
CA HIS A 87 4.66 19.50 11.05
C HIS A 87 4.29 20.59 10.04
N LYS A 88 5.24 21.03 9.23
CA LYS A 88 4.99 21.98 8.14
C LYS A 88 3.93 21.50 7.17
N ILE A 89 4.06 20.24 6.69
CA ILE A 89 3.10 19.66 5.77
C ILE A 89 1.74 19.44 6.44
N ILE A 90 1.72 19.08 7.73
CA ILE A 90 0.47 18.96 8.49
C ILE A 90 -0.24 20.31 8.57
N GLY A 91 0.49 21.41 8.81
CA GLY A 91 -0.07 22.76 8.79
C GLY A 91 -0.68 23.09 7.42
N GLU A 92 0.07 22.88 6.34
CA GLU A 92 -0.42 23.09 4.98
C GLU A 92 -1.69 22.26 4.66
N LEU A 93 -1.79 21.02 5.17
CA LEU A 93 -3.00 20.19 5.01
C LEU A 93 -4.19 20.74 5.79
N LYS A 94 -3.97 21.24 7.02
CA LYS A 94 -5.01 21.86 7.85
C LYS A 94 -5.54 23.15 7.21
N ASP A 95 -4.65 23.97 6.64
CA ASP A 95 -5.04 25.14 5.87
C ASP A 95 -5.89 24.80 4.63
N LEU A 96 -5.60 23.65 4.00
CA LEU A 96 -6.30 23.22 2.79
C LEU A 96 -7.64 22.53 3.02
N PHE A 97 -7.75 21.75 4.11
CA PHE A 97 -8.89 20.84 4.34
C PHE A 97 -9.68 21.18 5.62
N GLY A 98 -9.20 22.12 6.43
CA GLY A 98 -9.74 22.45 7.73
C GLY A 98 -9.11 21.65 8.86
N GLU A 99 -8.95 22.28 10.02
CA GLU A 99 -8.34 21.72 11.24
C GLU A 99 -8.97 20.37 11.60
N ASP A 100 -10.32 20.31 11.61
CA ASP A 100 -11.09 19.13 12.02
C ASP A 100 -11.11 18.00 10.99
N SER A 101 -10.58 18.23 9.78
CA SER A 101 -10.53 17.21 8.74
C SER A 101 -9.19 16.49 8.65
N VAL A 102 -8.17 16.96 9.37
CA VAL A 102 -6.83 16.37 9.36
C VAL A 102 -6.57 15.65 10.68
N LEU A 103 -6.49 14.33 10.61
CA LEU A 103 -6.18 13.51 11.78
C LEU A 103 -4.73 13.74 12.25
N PRO A 104 -4.46 13.61 13.55
CA PRO A 104 -3.10 13.52 14.06
C PRO A 104 -2.32 12.39 13.37
N ARG A 105 -1.01 12.60 13.14
CA ARG A 105 -0.18 11.63 12.40
C ARG A 105 0.01 10.28 13.09
N ASN A 106 -0.13 10.24 14.41
CA ASN A 106 0.07 9.06 15.25
C ASN A 106 -1.19 8.27 15.59
N VAL A 107 -2.38 8.71 15.10
CA VAL A 107 -3.62 7.93 15.34
C VAL A 107 -3.59 6.58 14.61
N ASP A 108 -4.31 5.63 15.16
CA ASP A 108 -4.50 4.31 14.54
C ASP A 108 -5.28 4.44 13.23
N MET A 109 -4.57 4.33 12.11
CA MET A 109 -5.15 4.35 10.77
C MET A 109 -6.18 3.22 10.57
N TYR A 110 -5.90 2.04 11.13
CA TYR A 110 -6.74 0.87 10.93
C TYR A 110 -8.07 0.97 11.65
N TYR A 111 -8.12 1.63 12.81
CA TYR A 111 -9.37 1.95 13.49
C TYR A 111 -10.29 2.76 12.57
N TYR A 112 -9.79 3.85 11.99
CA TYR A 112 -10.58 4.67 11.06
C TYR A 112 -10.91 3.94 9.77
N MET A 113 -9.98 3.15 9.24
CA MET A 113 -10.20 2.34 8.05
C MET A 113 -11.33 1.32 8.23
N GLN A 114 -11.41 0.67 9.40
CA GLN A 114 -12.49 -0.27 9.72
C GLN A 114 -13.86 0.41 9.76
N LYS A 115 -13.95 1.65 10.18
CA LYS A 115 -15.20 2.40 10.28
C LYS A 115 -15.62 3.08 8.98
N ALA A 116 -14.66 3.42 8.12
CA ALA A 116 -14.95 4.06 6.84
C ALA A 116 -15.69 3.13 5.86
N ARG A 117 -16.51 3.71 4.99
CA ARG A 117 -17.12 3.04 3.82
C ARG A 117 -16.17 2.98 2.64
N GLY A 118 -15.34 4.03 2.48
CA GLY A 118 -14.38 4.14 1.40
C GLY A 118 -13.05 4.73 1.82
N VAL A 119 -11.99 4.29 1.15
CA VAL A 119 -10.62 4.71 1.44
C VAL A 119 -9.97 5.24 0.16
N TYR A 120 -9.51 6.47 0.22
CA TYR A 120 -8.67 7.08 -0.81
C TYR A 120 -7.21 6.90 -0.44
N THR A 121 -6.43 6.37 -1.36
CA THR A 121 -5.01 6.08 -1.10
C THR A 121 -4.18 6.23 -2.37
N THR A 122 -2.89 5.91 -2.33
CA THR A 122 -2.01 6.00 -3.48
C THR A 122 -1.59 4.62 -3.98
N HIS A 123 -1.17 4.54 -5.25
CA HIS A 123 -0.69 3.28 -5.85
C HIS A 123 0.54 2.68 -5.14
N ILE A 124 1.23 3.46 -4.33
CA ILE A 124 2.45 3.02 -3.63
C ILE A 124 2.22 2.71 -2.15
N SER A 125 0.98 2.89 -1.65
CA SER A 125 0.67 2.72 -0.23
C SER A 125 0.20 1.31 0.09
N GLU A 126 0.75 0.73 1.14
CA GLU A 126 0.29 -0.55 1.71
C GLU A 126 -1.17 -0.47 2.21
N SER A 127 -1.66 0.73 2.51
CA SER A 127 -3.04 0.94 2.97
C SER A 127 -4.10 0.49 1.97
N ALA A 128 -3.80 0.48 0.65
CA ALA A 128 -4.72 -0.05 -0.36
C ALA A 128 -4.99 -1.54 -0.16
N LEU A 129 -3.95 -2.31 0.16
CA LEU A 129 -4.06 -3.74 0.42
C LEU A 129 -4.97 -4.02 1.62
N TYR A 130 -4.71 -3.37 2.75
CA TYR A 130 -5.50 -3.58 3.97
C TYR A 130 -6.95 -3.10 3.82
N ALA A 131 -7.16 -1.92 3.22
CA ALA A 131 -8.51 -1.44 2.95
C ALA A 131 -9.31 -2.42 2.07
N SER A 132 -8.68 -2.96 1.04
CA SER A 132 -9.30 -3.95 0.15
C SER A 132 -9.63 -5.25 0.90
N LEU A 133 -8.73 -5.76 1.73
CA LEU A 133 -8.96 -6.97 2.52
C LEU A 133 -10.08 -6.79 3.55
N LEU A 134 -10.24 -5.57 4.09
CA LEU A 134 -11.36 -5.20 4.96
C LEU A 134 -12.67 -4.94 4.19
N GLY A 135 -12.70 -5.19 2.88
CA GLY A 135 -13.89 -5.02 2.04
C GLY A 135 -14.28 -3.56 1.80
N LYS A 136 -13.36 -2.61 1.96
CA LYS A 136 -13.63 -1.19 1.73
C LYS A 136 -13.51 -0.85 0.25
N LYS A 137 -14.37 0.05 -0.22
CA LYS A 137 -14.20 0.65 -1.54
C LYS A 137 -12.91 1.46 -1.54
N ILE A 138 -12.02 1.21 -2.50
CA ILE A 138 -10.75 1.92 -2.62
C ILE A 138 -10.69 2.71 -3.93
N GLU A 139 -10.16 3.94 -3.85
CA GLU A 139 -9.94 4.78 -5.03
C GLU A 139 -8.56 5.46 -4.92
N PRO A 140 -7.77 5.52 -6.03
CA PRO A 140 -6.50 6.24 -6.02
C PRO A 140 -6.74 7.75 -6.16
N PHE A 141 -5.92 8.55 -5.45
CA PHE A 141 -5.91 10.01 -5.61
C PHE A 141 -4.61 10.56 -6.20
N ASP A 142 -3.62 9.71 -6.43
CA ASP A 142 -2.38 10.06 -7.12
C ASP A 142 -2.52 9.91 -8.63
N VAL A 143 -1.70 10.67 -9.35
CA VAL A 143 -1.46 10.51 -10.79
C VAL A 143 -0.11 9.85 -10.93
N TRP A 144 -0.11 8.53 -11.13
CA TRP A 144 1.14 7.79 -11.21
C TRP A 144 1.35 7.24 -12.61
N ASN A 145 2.39 7.72 -13.27
CA ASN A 145 2.76 7.26 -14.61
C ASN A 145 4.07 6.44 -14.64
N ASP A 146 4.72 6.24 -13.50
CA ASP A 146 6.03 5.60 -13.45
C ASP A 146 6.02 4.31 -12.63
N ILE A 147 5.98 3.18 -13.32
CA ILE A 147 5.96 1.82 -12.77
C ILE A 147 7.24 1.41 -12.04
N ARG A 148 8.31 2.23 -12.08
CA ARG A 148 9.62 1.89 -11.50
C ARG A 148 9.67 2.00 -9.97
N TYR A 149 8.67 2.55 -9.33
CA TYR A 149 8.78 3.05 -7.95
C TYR A 149 8.07 2.24 -6.86
N GLY A 150 7.83 0.96 -7.01
CA GLY A 150 7.44 0.22 -5.82
C GLY A 150 6.80 -1.13 -6.03
N SER A 151 7.12 -2.01 -5.12
CA SER A 151 6.54 -3.36 -5.02
C SER A 151 5.02 -3.32 -4.92
N PHE A 152 4.47 -2.28 -4.28
CA PHE A 152 3.02 -2.11 -4.11
C PHE A 152 2.30 -1.59 -5.35
N TYR A 153 2.98 -0.96 -6.32
CA TYR A 153 2.30 -0.43 -7.50
C TYR A 153 1.51 -1.51 -8.26
N THR A 154 2.15 -2.62 -8.55
CA THR A 154 1.50 -3.71 -9.32
C THR A 154 0.33 -4.31 -8.55
N ILE A 155 0.48 -4.52 -7.24
CA ILE A 155 -0.60 -5.01 -6.36
C ILE A 155 -1.74 -3.99 -6.36
N ASN A 156 -1.45 -2.74 -6.06
CA ASN A 156 -2.48 -1.72 -5.89
C ASN A 156 -3.20 -1.42 -7.20
N ASN A 157 -2.50 -1.41 -8.34
CA ASN A 157 -3.14 -1.26 -9.64
C ASN A 157 -4.15 -2.41 -9.89
N TYR A 158 -3.80 -3.64 -9.53
CA TYR A 158 -4.74 -4.76 -9.58
C TYR A 158 -5.91 -4.56 -8.60
N LEU A 159 -5.63 -4.16 -7.36
CA LEU A 159 -6.66 -3.95 -6.33
C LEU A 159 -7.66 -2.86 -6.70
N PHE A 160 -7.20 -1.75 -7.29
CA PHE A 160 -8.09 -0.67 -7.74
C PHE A 160 -9.02 -1.08 -8.87
N THR A 161 -8.61 -2.03 -9.71
CA THR A 161 -9.38 -2.46 -10.89
C THR A 161 -10.21 -3.73 -10.65
N ASN A 162 -9.83 -4.59 -9.68
CA ASN A 162 -10.40 -5.92 -9.48
C ASN A 162 -10.83 -6.16 -8.02
N GLN A 163 -11.74 -5.35 -7.52
CA GLN A 163 -12.16 -5.41 -6.09
C GLN A 163 -12.91 -6.68 -5.69
N HIS A 164 -13.27 -7.56 -6.65
CA HIS A 164 -14.11 -8.75 -6.37
C HIS A 164 -13.35 -9.99 -5.93
N ASN A 165 -12.04 -10.10 -6.21
CA ASN A 165 -11.28 -11.34 -6.01
C ASN A 165 -9.97 -11.14 -5.22
N ILE A 166 -10.00 -10.18 -4.31
CA ILE A 166 -8.79 -9.71 -3.61
C ILE A 166 -8.16 -10.79 -2.76
N LYS A 167 -8.97 -11.54 -1.99
CA LYS A 167 -8.44 -12.61 -1.12
C LYS A 167 -7.69 -13.66 -1.92
N ASN A 168 -8.26 -14.11 -3.02
CA ASN A 168 -7.59 -15.10 -3.89
C ASN A 168 -6.30 -14.54 -4.49
N TYR A 169 -6.33 -13.29 -4.94
CA TYR A 169 -5.14 -12.62 -5.47
C TYR A 169 -4.03 -12.52 -4.42
N VAL A 170 -4.36 -12.10 -3.20
CA VAL A 170 -3.41 -11.99 -2.09
C VAL A 170 -2.88 -13.36 -1.71
N ASN A 171 -3.75 -14.34 -1.51
CA ASN A 171 -3.37 -15.68 -1.11
C ASN A 171 -2.41 -16.32 -2.14
N LYS A 172 -2.76 -16.27 -3.42
CA LYS A 172 -1.93 -16.80 -4.50
C LYS A 172 -0.59 -16.06 -4.62
N THR A 173 -0.63 -14.73 -4.66
CA THR A 173 0.57 -13.91 -4.87
C THR A 173 1.54 -14.02 -3.69
N PHE A 174 1.04 -13.94 -2.46
CA PHE A 174 1.88 -13.96 -1.25
C PHE A 174 2.41 -15.34 -0.91
N SER A 175 1.70 -16.40 -1.31
CA SER A 175 2.19 -17.77 -1.15
C SER A 175 3.38 -18.07 -2.05
N SER A 176 3.47 -17.43 -3.21
CA SER A 176 4.57 -17.65 -4.14
C SER A 176 5.91 -17.19 -3.55
N TYR A 177 6.96 -18.02 -3.73
CA TYR A 177 8.32 -17.62 -3.39
C TYR A 177 8.80 -16.41 -4.21
N LYS A 178 8.27 -16.20 -5.43
CA LYS A 178 8.64 -15.08 -6.32
C LYS A 178 8.18 -13.72 -5.81
N SER A 179 7.24 -13.68 -4.85
CA SER A 179 6.76 -12.44 -4.24
C SER A 179 7.79 -11.75 -3.35
N GLY A 180 8.67 -12.53 -2.72
CA GLY A 180 9.55 -12.07 -1.65
C GLY A 180 8.83 -11.81 -0.31
N ILE A 181 7.52 -12.11 -0.23
CA ILE A 181 6.75 -12.02 1.00
C ILE A 181 6.95 -13.32 1.78
N ILE A 182 7.56 -13.22 2.96
CA ILE A 182 7.93 -14.39 3.78
C ILE A 182 7.53 -14.10 5.23
N ASN A 183 6.76 -15.00 5.82
CA ASN A 183 6.37 -14.91 7.22
C ASN A 183 6.24 -16.32 7.84
N PRO A 184 7.04 -16.65 8.87
CA PRO A 184 7.01 -17.96 9.53
C PRO A 184 5.65 -18.35 10.12
N ASN A 185 4.82 -17.38 10.49
CA ASN A 185 3.51 -17.65 11.09
C ASN A 185 2.51 -18.19 10.06
N VAL A 186 2.68 -17.87 8.78
CA VAL A 186 1.81 -18.35 7.69
C VAL A 186 2.48 -19.50 6.93
N ASP A 187 3.75 -19.36 6.59
CA ASP A 187 4.50 -20.30 5.78
C ASP A 187 5.45 -21.16 6.64
N LYS A 188 5.01 -22.35 7.01
CA LYS A 188 5.83 -23.27 7.81
C LYS A 188 7.15 -23.65 7.13
N ASN A 189 7.22 -23.60 5.81
CA ASN A 189 8.40 -23.89 5.00
C ASN A 189 9.17 -22.62 4.60
N TRP A 190 9.10 -21.56 5.41
CA TRP A 190 9.63 -20.25 5.11
C TRP A 190 11.12 -20.24 4.73
N LYS A 191 11.96 -21.13 5.32
CA LYS A 191 13.39 -21.25 4.97
C LYS A 191 13.56 -21.67 3.52
N LEU A 192 12.87 -22.73 3.09
CA LEU A 192 12.90 -23.17 1.69
C LEU A 192 12.36 -22.09 0.74
N LYS A 193 11.37 -21.32 1.18
CA LYS A 193 10.83 -20.20 0.41
C LYS A 193 11.86 -19.10 0.23
N ILE A 194 12.66 -18.79 1.26
CA ILE A 194 13.80 -17.86 1.17
C ILE A 194 14.81 -18.35 0.13
N ASP A 195 15.24 -19.61 0.22
CA ASP A 195 16.24 -20.16 -0.69
C ASP A 195 15.78 -20.07 -2.15
N LYS A 196 14.54 -20.46 -2.41
CA LYS A 196 13.93 -20.33 -3.75
C LYS A 196 13.84 -18.87 -4.22
N TYR A 197 13.48 -17.95 -3.32
CA TYR A 197 13.42 -16.53 -3.64
C TYR A 197 14.81 -15.96 -3.97
N LEU A 198 15.84 -16.28 -3.18
CA LEU A 198 17.19 -15.84 -3.43
C LEU A 198 17.73 -16.37 -4.77
N ALA A 199 17.53 -17.66 -5.04
CA ALA A 199 17.91 -18.24 -6.33
C ALA A 199 17.19 -17.54 -7.51
N TYR A 200 15.89 -17.27 -7.37
CA TYR A 200 15.11 -16.52 -8.35
C TYR A 200 15.66 -15.10 -8.56
N MET A 201 16.01 -14.38 -7.48
CA MET A 201 16.55 -13.03 -7.55
C MET A 201 17.94 -13.01 -8.19
N MET A 202 18.80 -13.99 -7.88
CA MET A 202 20.11 -14.12 -8.52
C MET A 202 19.99 -14.32 -10.03
N LYS A 203 19.06 -15.18 -10.48
CA LYS A 203 18.78 -15.39 -11.91
C LYS A 203 18.27 -14.09 -12.56
N LYS A 204 17.36 -13.38 -11.93
CA LYS A 204 16.85 -12.08 -12.44
C LYS A 204 17.96 -11.04 -12.50
N ARG A 205 18.82 -10.94 -11.48
CA ARG A 205 19.94 -10.00 -11.45
C ARG A 205 20.91 -10.24 -12.61
N SER A 206 21.25 -11.49 -12.92
CA SER A 206 22.13 -11.80 -14.07
C SER A 206 21.54 -11.34 -15.40
N ILE A 207 20.23 -11.52 -15.60
CA ILE A 207 19.51 -11.05 -16.80
C ILE A 207 19.56 -9.51 -16.89
N TYR A 208 19.28 -8.81 -15.78
CA TYR A 208 19.32 -7.34 -15.78
C TYR A 208 20.73 -6.77 -15.91
N GLN A 209 21.74 -7.42 -15.32
CA GLN A 209 23.12 -7.00 -15.50
C GLN A 209 23.56 -7.12 -16.96
N ASN A 210 23.23 -8.20 -17.63
CA ASN A 210 23.51 -8.38 -19.05
C ASN A 210 22.80 -7.33 -19.90
N TRP A 211 21.52 -7.07 -19.61
CA TRP A 211 20.76 -6.01 -20.30
C TRP A 211 21.36 -4.61 -20.10
N PHE A 212 21.83 -4.29 -18.87
CA PHE A 212 22.50 -3.01 -18.58
C PHE A 212 23.86 -2.89 -19.29
N ILE A 213 24.60 -3.97 -19.39
CA ILE A 213 25.88 -4.00 -20.14
C ILE A 213 25.59 -3.76 -21.63
N ASP A 214 24.66 -4.51 -22.21
CA ASP A 214 24.29 -4.40 -23.63
C ASP A 214 23.74 -3.02 -24.00
N SER A 215 23.01 -2.37 -23.09
CA SER A 215 22.46 -1.03 -23.32
C SER A 215 23.52 0.09 -23.21
N ARG A 216 24.65 -0.15 -22.56
CA ARG A 216 25.75 0.81 -22.39
C ARG A 216 26.84 0.70 -23.48
N VAL A 217 26.84 -0.39 -24.24
CA VAL A 217 27.77 -0.51 -25.36
C VAL A 217 27.30 0.41 -26.46
N PRO A 218 28.06 1.45 -26.84
CA PRO A 218 27.71 2.31 -27.97
C PRO A 218 27.61 1.39 -29.21
N LYS A 219 26.46 1.34 -29.85
CA LYS A 219 26.35 0.75 -31.18
C LYS A 219 27.25 1.60 -32.09
N ASN A 220 28.47 1.12 -32.33
CA ASN A 220 29.34 1.73 -33.33
C ASN A 220 28.54 1.85 -34.63
N LYS A 221 28.18 3.11 -34.93
CA LYS A 221 27.64 3.43 -36.27
C LYS A 221 28.73 3.10 -37.27
N LYS A 222 28.56 2.04 -38.03
CA LYS A 222 29.27 1.85 -39.28
C LYS A 222 28.70 2.78 -40.32
#